data_869850bacd9caf0a367c73e6122499f0
#
_entry.id   869850bacd9caf0a367c73e6122499f0
#
_cell.length_a   1.000
_cell.length_b   1.000
_cell.length_c   1.000
_cell.angle_alpha   90.00
_cell.angle_beta   90.00
_cell.angle_gamma   90.00
#
_symmetry.space_group_name_H-M   'P 1'
#
loop_
_entity.id
_entity.type
_entity.pdbx_description
1 polymer ?
#
loop_
_entity_poly.entity_id
_entity_poly.type
_entity_poly.pdbx_seq_one_letter_code
_entity_poly.pdbx_strand_id
1 'polypeptide(L)'
;MKHKAIHNLIIVRSGGDIATGIIWTLRNAGFAVLILECARPSAIRTTVSFSEAVYAGESTVEGMRCQRAENEQEAWNLLQEEGLALLVDPKAEAVENFSPADNWTSHGFRLIALIDAVIAKKNLGTSREMAPFVAALGPGFTAGLDCDAVIETMRGHNLGRIITEGSAMPNTGVPGTIAGHNADRVIHAPADGVLHQVRHIGEVVEKDGVIAEIVPEEYAGAEQEDRAEFCSGAYTGTGVLIRAPFTGLLRGLIHEGYRVKEGLKIADIDPRVEERENSFRISDKSRSLGGAVLLAVMMHQAGRIQRRQVTITRLEDRVLRKNGVNNTEEKDTGRFLCQKTM
;
A
#
# COMPACT_ATOMS: atom_id res chain seq x y z
N MET A 1 -40.94 -4.93 -7.75
CA MET A 1 -39.67 -4.83 -7.00
C MET A 1 -38.69 -4.07 -7.84
N LYS A 2 -38.22 -2.89 -7.41
CA LYS A 2 -37.16 -2.19 -8.11
C LYS A 2 -35.89 -3.05 -7.96
N HIS A 3 -35.33 -3.56 -9.04
CA HIS A 3 -34.03 -4.21 -9.01
C HIS A 3 -33.02 -3.19 -8.43
N LYS A 4 -32.51 -3.46 -7.23
CA LYS A 4 -31.42 -2.64 -6.65
C LYS A 4 -30.23 -2.77 -7.59
N ALA A 5 -29.68 -1.68 -8.06
CA ALA A 5 -28.52 -1.71 -8.95
C ALA A 5 -27.36 -2.43 -8.24
N ILE A 6 -26.74 -3.38 -8.90
CA ILE A 6 -25.55 -4.07 -8.38
C ILE A 6 -24.33 -3.17 -8.67
N HIS A 7 -23.63 -2.77 -7.62
CA HIS A 7 -22.42 -1.97 -7.72
C HIS A 7 -21.18 -2.86 -7.79
N ASN A 8 -20.27 -2.55 -8.70
CA ASN A 8 -18.97 -3.22 -8.74
C ASN A 8 -18.11 -2.75 -7.56
N LEU A 9 -17.64 -3.70 -6.76
CA LEU A 9 -16.79 -3.49 -5.60
C LEU A 9 -15.34 -3.86 -5.93
N ILE A 10 -14.42 -3.02 -5.51
CA ILE A 10 -12.98 -3.30 -5.50
C ILE A 10 -12.49 -3.25 -4.06
N ILE A 11 -11.79 -4.27 -3.62
CA ILE A 11 -11.10 -4.28 -2.34
C ILE A 11 -9.66 -3.79 -2.55
N VAL A 12 -9.22 -2.83 -1.73
CA VAL A 12 -7.84 -2.32 -1.76
C VAL A 12 -7.20 -2.62 -0.41
N ARG A 13 -6.12 -3.36 -0.41
CA ARG A 13 -5.29 -3.59 0.77
C ARG A 13 -4.36 -2.40 0.95
N SER A 14 -4.46 -1.70 2.08
CA SER A 14 -3.84 -0.44 2.49
C SER A 14 -4.60 0.82 2.07
N GLY A 15 -4.54 1.83 2.95
CA GLY A 15 -5.00 3.20 2.72
C GLY A 15 -3.87 4.24 2.77
N GLY A 16 -2.58 3.84 2.68
CA GLY A 16 -1.43 4.75 2.63
C GLY A 16 -1.45 5.68 1.42
N ASP A 17 -0.53 6.63 1.33
CA ASP A 17 -0.52 7.70 0.31
C ASP A 17 -0.57 7.19 -1.15
N ILE A 18 0.11 6.10 -1.45
CA ILE A 18 0.05 5.50 -2.79
C ILE A 18 -1.31 4.84 -3.03
N ALA A 19 -1.79 4.06 -2.07
CA ALA A 19 -3.10 3.42 -2.14
C ALA A 19 -4.23 4.45 -2.25
N THR A 20 -4.12 5.58 -1.54
CA THR A 20 -5.08 6.68 -1.59
C THR A 20 -5.28 7.24 -3.00
N GLY A 21 -4.20 7.43 -3.77
CA GLY A 21 -4.32 7.86 -5.17
C GLY A 21 -5.02 6.81 -6.07
N ILE A 22 -4.83 5.53 -5.78
CA ILE A 22 -5.52 4.44 -6.46
C ILE A 22 -7.01 4.44 -6.10
N ILE A 23 -7.32 4.51 -4.81
CA ILE A 23 -8.69 4.54 -4.27
C ILE A 23 -9.44 5.74 -4.85
N TRP A 24 -8.82 6.91 -4.82
CA TRP A 24 -9.37 8.14 -5.38
C TRP A 24 -9.72 7.98 -6.87
N THR A 25 -8.84 7.36 -7.65
CA THR A 25 -9.06 7.09 -9.08
C THR A 25 -10.21 6.12 -9.30
N LEU A 26 -10.25 5.01 -8.56
CA LEU A 26 -11.29 3.98 -8.67
C LEU A 26 -12.67 4.53 -8.26
N ARG A 27 -12.73 5.32 -7.17
CA ARG A 27 -13.97 5.97 -6.73
C ARG A 27 -14.51 6.94 -7.78
N ASN A 28 -13.64 7.80 -8.35
CA ASN A 28 -14.04 8.71 -9.42
C ASN A 28 -14.43 7.99 -10.72
N ALA A 29 -13.96 6.77 -10.93
CA ALA A 29 -14.39 5.90 -12.03
C ALA A 29 -15.74 5.18 -11.73
N GLY A 30 -16.36 5.39 -10.56
CA GLY A 30 -17.67 4.87 -10.19
C GLY A 30 -17.68 3.52 -9.48
N PHE A 31 -16.53 2.98 -9.08
CA PHE A 31 -16.47 1.74 -8.30
C PHE A 31 -16.75 2.01 -6.81
N ALA A 32 -17.42 1.11 -6.12
CA ALA A 32 -17.39 1.04 -4.68
C ALA A 32 -16.01 0.50 -4.23
N VAL A 33 -15.45 1.03 -3.14
CA VAL A 33 -14.13 0.61 -2.66
C VAL A 33 -14.18 0.31 -1.17
N LEU A 34 -13.76 -0.90 -0.79
CA LEU A 34 -13.48 -1.28 0.60
C LEU A 34 -11.97 -1.29 0.82
N ILE A 35 -11.51 -0.53 1.80
CA ILE A 35 -10.10 -0.51 2.21
C ILE A 35 -9.92 -1.50 3.35
N LEU A 36 -8.94 -2.40 3.22
CA LEU A 36 -8.49 -3.26 4.31
C LEU A 36 -7.13 -2.78 4.79
N GLU A 37 -7.06 -2.35 6.05
CA GLU A 37 -5.85 -1.73 6.61
C GLU A 37 -5.40 -2.46 7.88
N CYS A 38 -4.15 -2.27 8.28
CA CYS A 38 -3.64 -2.75 9.57
C CYS A 38 -4.10 -1.84 10.72
N ALA A 39 -4.04 -2.37 11.95
CA ALA A 39 -4.45 -1.62 13.14
C ALA A 39 -3.54 -0.42 13.49
N ARG A 40 -2.32 -0.38 12.94
CA ARG A 40 -1.35 0.71 13.13
C ARG A 40 -0.64 1.00 11.80
N PRO A 41 -1.26 1.74 10.90
CA PRO A 41 -0.64 2.12 9.64
C PRO A 41 0.53 3.09 9.86
N SER A 42 1.62 2.86 9.11
CA SER A 42 2.88 3.64 9.23
C SER A 42 3.07 4.62 8.07
N ALA A 43 1.99 5.09 7.45
CA ALA A 43 2.09 6.09 6.41
C ALA A 43 2.67 7.39 6.97
N ILE A 44 3.71 7.93 6.32
CA ILE A 44 4.30 9.20 6.76
C ILE A 44 3.66 10.41 6.08
N ARG A 45 3.01 10.24 4.93
CA ARG A 45 2.24 11.31 4.28
C ARG A 45 0.79 11.30 4.77
N THR A 46 0.62 11.50 6.07
CA THR A 46 -0.66 11.38 6.77
C THR A 46 -1.74 12.30 6.19
N THR A 47 -1.39 13.50 5.75
CA THR A 47 -2.31 14.47 5.13
C THR A 47 -2.96 14.00 3.82
N VAL A 48 -2.43 12.95 3.18
CA VAL A 48 -2.93 12.38 1.92
C VAL A 48 -3.09 10.87 1.99
N SER A 49 -3.42 10.35 3.18
CA SER A 49 -3.59 8.92 3.44
C SER A 49 -4.93 8.63 4.08
N PHE A 50 -5.75 7.79 3.44
CA PHE A 50 -6.99 7.31 4.04
C PHE A 50 -6.75 6.40 5.25
N SER A 51 -5.54 5.84 5.40
CA SER A 51 -5.15 5.07 6.59
C SER A 51 -5.27 5.87 7.90
N GLU A 52 -5.27 7.20 7.85
CA GLU A 52 -5.51 8.04 9.03
C GLU A 52 -6.90 7.83 9.65
N ALA A 53 -7.86 7.34 8.87
CA ALA A 53 -9.18 6.94 9.40
C ALA A 53 -9.07 5.83 10.47
N VAL A 54 -8.02 5.02 10.49
CA VAL A 54 -7.79 4.03 11.54
C VAL A 54 -7.64 4.69 12.91
N TYR A 55 -7.01 5.86 12.96
CA TYR A 55 -6.74 6.60 14.19
C TYR A 55 -7.87 7.58 14.55
N ALA A 56 -8.36 8.33 13.55
CA ALA A 56 -9.31 9.42 13.76
C ALA A 56 -10.79 9.02 13.54
N GLY A 57 -11.06 7.77 13.11
CA GLY A 57 -12.40 7.33 12.72
C GLY A 57 -12.75 7.72 11.27
N GLU A 58 -12.16 8.80 10.75
CA GLU A 58 -12.35 9.24 9.36
C GLU A 58 -11.12 9.96 8.83
N SER A 59 -11.03 10.06 7.51
CA SER A 59 -10.00 10.84 6.80
C SER A 59 -10.58 11.42 5.53
N THR A 60 -10.19 12.65 5.18
CA THR A 60 -10.63 13.32 3.95
C THR A 60 -9.42 13.72 3.13
N VAL A 61 -9.36 13.25 1.87
CA VAL A 61 -8.28 13.58 0.94
C VAL A 61 -8.88 14.12 -0.36
N GLU A 62 -8.51 15.32 -0.73
CA GLU A 62 -9.02 16.01 -1.93
C GLU A 62 -10.55 15.96 -2.06
N GLY A 63 -11.26 16.21 -0.95
CA GLY A 63 -12.73 16.23 -0.90
C GLY A 63 -13.39 14.85 -0.83
N MET A 64 -12.65 13.75 -0.91
CA MET A 64 -13.17 12.40 -0.75
C MET A 64 -13.03 11.96 0.71
N ARG A 65 -14.16 11.65 1.34
CA ARG A 65 -14.24 11.19 2.74
C ARG A 65 -14.17 9.67 2.80
N CYS A 66 -13.36 9.16 3.70
CA CYS A 66 -13.29 7.75 4.08
C CYS A 66 -13.59 7.61 5.55
N GLN A 67 -14.48 6.70 5.92
CA GLN A 67 -14.82 6.41 7.30
C GLN A 67 -14.36 5.00 7.68
N ARG A 68 -13.86 4.86 8.91
CA ARG A 68 -13.56 3.57 9.50
C ARG A 68 -14.85 2.90 9.92
N ALA A 69 -15.00 1.64 9.53
CA ALA A 69 -16.05 0.74 10.02
C ALA A 69 -15.50 -0.08 11.19
N GLU A 70 -16.30 -0.28 12.23
CA GLU A 70 -15.93 -1.11 13.37
C GLU A 70 -16.13 -2.61 13.08
N ASN A 71 -16.97 -2.95 12.10
CA ASN A 71 -17.25 -4.31 11.66
C ASN A 71 -17.73 -4.34 10.20
N GLU A 72 -17.88 -5.53 9.64
CA GLU A 72 -18.28 -5.71 8.26
C GLU A 72 -19.68 -5.14 7.96
N GLN A 73 -20.65 -5.27 8.88
CA GLN A 73 -22.00 -4.74 8.66
C GLN A 73 -21.99 -3.22 8.53
N GLU A 74 -21.19 -2.54 9.34
CA GLU A 74 -21.03 -1.10 9.22
C GLU A 74 -20.29 -0.73 7.93
N ALA A 75 -19.27 -1.49 7.53
CA ALA A 75 -18.60 -1.30 6.25
C ALA A 75 -19.60 -1.39 5.07
N TRP A 76 -20.54 -2.33 5.11
CA TRP A 76 -21.61 -2.42 4.12
C TRP A 76 -22.51 -1.19 4.09
N ASN A 77 -22.90 -0.67 5.24
CA ASN A 77 -23.73 0.52 5.32
C ASN A 77 -22.99 1.74 4.74
N LEU A 78 -21.74 1.94 5.12
CA LEU A 78 -20.90 3.02 4.58
C LEU A 78 -20.69 2.90 3.07
N LEU A 79 -20.48 1.68 2.55
CA LEU A 79 -20.37 1.46 1.11
C LEU A 79 -21.67 1.80 0.37
N GLN A 80 -22.84 1.56 0.96
CA GLN A 80 -24.12 1.91 0.36
C GLN A 80 -24.37 3.41 0.35
N GLU A 81 -23.91 4.14 1.34
CA GLU A 81 -24.08 5.58 1.49
C GLU A 81 -23.01 6.37 0.71
N GLU A 82 -21.76 6.10 1.00
CA GLU A 82 -20.60 6.87 0.51
C GLU A 82 -19.81 6.15 -0.60
N GLY A 83 -20.00 4.83 -0.75
CA GLY A 83 -19.24 3.99 -1.68
C GLY A 83 -17.77 3.79 -1.32
N LEU A 84 -17.33 4.24 -0.13
CA LEU A 84 -15.97 4.10 0.38
C LEU A 84 -16.02 3.84 1.89
N ALA A 85 -15.36 2.76 2.33
CA ALA A 85 -15.22 2.41 3.73
C ALA A 85 -13.83 1.84 4.01
N LEU A 86 -13.35 1.96 5.26
CA LEU A 86 -12.14 1.33 5.74
C LEU A 86 -12.46 0.36 6.88
N LEU A 87 -11.95 -0.86 6.78
CA LEU A 87 -12.03 -1.88 7.82
C LEU A 87 -10.62 -2.26 8.28
N VAL A 88 -10.42 -2.41 9.58
CA VAL A 88 -9.15 -2.92 10.13
C VAL A 88 -9.13 -4.43 9.99
N ASP A 89 -8.46 -4.90 8.93
CA ASP A 89 -8.32 -6.32 8.57
C ASP A 89 -6.98 -6.56 7.84
N PRO A 90 -5.87 -6.68 8.58
CA PRO A 90 -4.53 -6.84 7.99
C PRO A 90 -4.35 -8.14 7.21
N LYS A 91 -5.14 -9.17 7.51
CA LYS A 91 -5.06 -10.47 6.85
C LYS A 91 -6.00 -10.60 5.65
N ALA A 92 -6.88 -9.61 5.46
CA ALA A 92 -7.92 -9.63 4.44
C ALA A 92 -8.91 -10.82 4.62
N GLU A 93 -9.23 -11.16 5.88
CA GLU A 93 -10.18 -12.21 6.22
C GLU A 93 -11.60 -11.89 5.73
N ALA A 94 -11.96 -10.61 5.73
CA ALA A 94 -13.21 -10.14 5.17
C ALA A 94 -13.42 -10.53 3.69
N VAL A 95 -12.35 -10.78 2.93
CA VAL A 95 -12.45 -11.19 1.52
C VAL A 95 -13.17 -12.53 1.36
N GLU A 96 -13.03 -13.45 2.31
CA GLU A 96 -13.70 -14.75 2.26
C GLU A 96 -15.22 -14.60 2.30
N ASN A 97 -15.70 -13.62 3.05
CA ASN A 97 -17.14 -13.29 3.13
C ASN A 97 -17.68 -12.67 1.85
N PHE A 98 -16.78 -12.35 0.93
CA PHE A 98 -17.01 -11.78 -0.37
C PHE A 98 -16.71 -12.77 -1.52
N SER A 99 -16.66 -14.07 -1.26
CA SER A 99 -16.42 -15.09 -2.28
C SER A 99 -17.58 -15.22 -3.29
N PRO A 100 -17.33 -15.48 -4.55
CA PRO A 100 -18.36 -15.65 -5.59
C PRO A 100 -19.40 -16.76 -5.29
N ALA A 101 -19.08 -17.68 -4.36
CA ALA A 101 -19.98 -18.75 -3.95
C ALA A 101 -21.15 -18.25 -3.07
N ASP A 102 -20.98 -17.13 -2.37
CA ASP A 102 -21.93 -16.67 -1.35
C ASP A 102 -22.71 -15.42 -1.78
N ASN A 103 -23.41 -15.50 -2.88
CA ASN A 103 -24.54 -14.64 -3.25
C ASN A 103 -24.37 -13.12 -2.94
N TRP A 104 -23.37 -12.48 -3.46
CA TRP A 104 -23.04 -11.02 -3.41
C TRP A 104 -24.19 -10.06 -3.69
N THR A 105 -25.26 -10.57 -4.28
CA THR A 105 -26.47 -9.81 -4.59
C THR A 105 -27.26 -9.37 -3.37
N SER A 106 -27.04 -9.96 -2.19
CA SER A 106 -27.80 -9.62 -0.98
C SER A 106 -27.52 -8.20 -0.48
N HIS A 107 -26.26 -7.74 -0.59
CA HIS A 107 -25.86 -6.38 -0.17
C HIS A 107 -25.85 -5.36 -1.34
N GLY A 108 -26.10 -5.79 -2.57
CA GLY A 108 -26.10 -4.93 -3.76
C GLY A 108 -24.69 -4.64 -4.32
N PHE A 109 -23.68 -5.41 -3.93
CA PHE A 109 -22.32 -5.28 -4.45
C PHE A 109 -21.84 -6.58 -5.10
N ARG A 110 -20.90 -6.47 -6.03
CA ARG A 110 -20.21 -7.60 -6.65
C ARG A 110 -18.71 -7.32 -6.63
N LEU A 111 -17.93 -8.14 -5.92
CA LEU A 111 -16.47 -8.08 -5.95
C LEU A 111 -15.98 -8.39 -7.36
N ILE A 112 -15.23 -7.50 -7.94
CA ILE A 112 -14.64 -7.68 -9.26
C ILE A 112 -13.12 -7.74 -9.21
N ALA A 113 -12.50 -7.11 -8.21
CA ALA A 113 -11.04 -7.08 -8.07
C ALA A 113 -10.58 -6.88 -6.63
N LEU A 114 -9.38 -7.39 -6.33
CA LEU A 114 -8.58 -7.05 -5.17
C LEU A 114 -7.28 -6.42 -5.62
N ILE A 115 -6.90 -5.30 -5.00
CA ILE A 115 -5.66 -4.57 -5.29
C ILE A 115 -4.78 -4.57 -4.05
N ASP A 116 -3.62 -5.22 -4.11
CA ASP A 116 -2.63 -5.11 -3.04
C ASP A 116 -1.75 -3.87 -3.27
N ALA A 117 -1.99 -2.85 -2.45
CA ALA A 117 -1.28 -1.58 -2.47
C ALA A 117 -0.47 -1.33 -1.19
N VAL A 118 -0.17 -2.38 -0.41
CA VAL A 118 0.59 -2.30 0.85
C VAL A 118 2.04 -1.85 0.61
N ILE A 119 2.61 -2.22 -0.53
CA ILE A 119 4.01 -1.87 -0.93
C ILE A 119 5.04 -2.32 0.12
N ALA A 120 4.81 -3.47 0.73
CA ALA A 120 5.72 -4.07 1.72
C ALA A 120 7.00 -4.66 1.10
N LYS A 121 7.14 -4.63 -0.24
CA LYS A 121 8.25 -5.23 -1.00
C LYS A 121 8.36 -6.74 -0.85
N LYS A 122 7.35 -7.35 -0.28
CA LYS A 122 7.13 -8.80 -0.14
C LYS A 122 5.63 -9.05 -0.10
N ASN A 123 5.21 -10.24 -0.52
CA ASN A 123 3.83 -10.67 -0.39
C ASN A 123 3.48 -10.92 1.08
N LEU A 124 2.41 -10.31 1.57
CA LEU A 124 1.87 -10.47 2.92
C LEU A 124 0.56 -11.29 2.91
N GLY A 125 0.51 -12.34 2.10
CA GLY A 125 -0.61 -13.28 2.04
C GLY A 125 -1.65 -12.98 0.96
N THR A 126 -1.38 -12.11 0.00
CA THR A 126 -2.26 -11.93 -1.17
C THR A 126 -2.11 -13.10 -2.13
N SER A 127 -3.23 -13.69 -2.54
CA SER A 127 -3.27 -14.76 -3.53
C SER A 127 -4.28 -14.46 -4.64
N ARG A 128 -4.10 -15.10 -5.79
CA ARG A 128 -4.98 -14.93 -6.97
C ARG A 128 -6.41 -15.34 -6.71
N GLU A 129 -6.63 -16.22 -5.75
CA GLU A 129 -7.93 -16.81 -5.43
C GLU A 129 -8.82 -15.86 -4.64
N MET A 130 -8.26 -14.79 -4.08
CA MET A 130 -8.99 -13.82 -3.24
C MET A 130 -10.06 -13.00 -3.99
N ALA A 131 -9.95 -12.84 -5.31
CA ALA A 131 -10.93 -12.11 -6.11
C ALA A 131 -10.94 -12.60 -7.56
N PRO A 132 -11.97 -12.27 -8.37
CA PRO A 132 -11.99 -12.56 -9.81
C PRO A 132 -10.77 -12.00 -10.56
N PHE A 133 -10.27 -10.85 -10.13
CA PHE A 133 -9.02 -10.24 -10.60
C PHE A 133 -8.20 -9.75 -9.41
N VAL A 134 -6.93 -10.12 -9.35
CA VAL A 134 -6.00 -9.66 -8.33
C VAL A 134 -4.82 -8.95 -8.98
N ALA A 135 -4.61 -7.69 -8.59
CA ALA A 135 -3.42 -6.93 -8.99
C ALA A 135 -2.62 -6.51 -7.75
N ALA A 136 -1.29 -6.48 -7.88
CA ALA A 136 -0.40 -6.10 -6.79
C ALA A 136 0.61 -5.05 -7.26
N LEU A 137 1.04 -4.18 -6.34
CA LEU A 137 1.93 -3.07 -6.65
C LEU A 137 3.38 -3.34 -6.23
N GLY A 138 4.29 -3.18 -7.19
CA GLY A 138 5.73 -3.21 -6.98
C GLY A 138 6.33 -4.59 -6.74
N PRO A 139 7.56 -4.64 -6.22
CA PRO A 139 8.29 -5.88 -6.01
C PRO A 139 7.68 -6.70 -4.87
N GLY A 140 7.93 -8.01 -4.91
CA GLY A 140 7.44 -8.99 -3.94
C GLY A 140 6.33 -9.88 -4.48
N PHE A 141 5.85 -9.60 -5.70
CA PHE A 141 4.82 -10.38 -6.38
C PHE A 141 5.30 -10.86 -7.75
N THR A 142 4.71 -11.96 -8.19
CA THR A 142 4.91 -12.51 -9.53
C THR A 142 3.55 -12.70 -10.20
N ALA A 143 3.33 -11.97 -11.29
CA ALA A 143 2.12 -12.11 -12.09
C ALA A 143 2.04 -13.51 -12.71
N GLY A 144 0.86 -14.10 -12.64
CA GLY A 144 0.61 -15.50 -13.02
C GLY A 144 0.84 -16.51 -11.88
N LEU A 145 1.42 -16.09 -10.74
CA LEU A 145 1.62 -16.93 -9.55
C LEU A 145 0.85 -16.36 -8.35
N ASP A 146 1.24 -15.19 -7.86
CA ASP A 146 0.66 -14.56 -6.67
C ASP A 146 -0.59 -13.71 -7.00
N CYS A 147 -0.61 -13.14 -8.20
CA CYS A 147 -1.64 -12.23 -8.70
C CYS A 147 -1.80 -12.36 -10.22
N ASP A 148 -2.84 -11.75 -10.78
CA ASP A 148 -3.08 -11.76 -12.23
C ASP A 148 -2.27 -10.68 -12.95
N ALA A 149 -1.95 -9.57 -12.26
CA ALA A 149 -1.09 -8.51 -12.77
C ALA A 149 -0.25 -7.86 -11.67
N VAL A 150 0.98 -7.46 -12.01
CA VAL A 150 1.83 -6.62 -11.18
C VAL A 150 1.93 -5.23 -11.80
N ILE A 151 1.78 -4.18 -11.00
CA ILE A 151 1.95 -2.79 -11.45
C ILE A 151 3.33 -2.30 -11.02
N GLU A 152 4.14 -1.86 -11.98
CA GLU A 152 5.48 -1.32 -11.71
C GLU A 152 5.42 -0.01 -10.93
N THR A 153 6.15 0.06 -9.84
CA THR A 153 6.17 1.24 -8.94
C THR A 153 7.46 2.04 -8.97
N MET A 154 8.49 1.57 -9.66
CA MET A 154 9.74 2.31 -9.79
C MET A 154 9.54 3.55 -10.67
N ARG A 155 10.03 4.71 -10.20
CA ARG A 155 9.99 5.96 -10.99
C ARG A 155 10.77 5.82 -12.30
N GLY A 156 10.33 6.52 -13.32
CA GLY A 156 10.89 6.50 -14.66
C GLY A 156 9.89 5.98 -15.70
N HIS A 157 10.37 5.61 -16.88
CA HIS A 157 9.52 5.24 -18.02
C HIS A 157 8.66 3.99 -17.80
N ASN A 158 9.01 3.16 -16.82
CA ASN A 158 8.26 1.95 -16.50
C ASN A 158 7.19 2.16 -15.41
N LEU A 159 7.13 3.33 -14.77
CA LEU A 159 6.13 3.61 -13.73
C LEU A 159 4.71 3.37 -14.27
N GLY A 160 3.92 2.57 -13.53
CA GLY A 160 2.56 2.21 -13.92
C GLY A 160 2.47 1.14 -15.02
N ARG A 161 3.58 0.54 -15.47
CA ARG A 161 3.53 -0.56 -16.43
C ARG A 161 2.78 -1.75 -15.84
N ILE A 162 1.82 -2.29 -16.59
CA ILE A 162 1.06 -3.48 -16.24
C ILE A 162 1.84 -4.70 -16.72
N ILE A 163 2.21 -5.57 -15.79
CA ILE A 163 3.00 -6.79 -15.99
C ILE A 163 2.07 -7.97 -15.78
N THR A 164 1.79 -8.74 -16.83
CA THR A 164 0.91 -9.92 -16.76
C THR A 164 1.69 -11.23 -16.67
N GLU A 165 3.01 -11.18 -16.75
CA GLU A 165 3.91 -12.31 -16.57
C GLU A 165 5.25 -11.85 -15.99
N GLY A 166 5.66 -12.42 -14.85
CA GLY A 166 6.88 -12.05 -14.15
C GLY A 166 6.63 -11.03 -13.02
N SER A 167 7.68 -10.29 -12.65
CA SER A 167 7.70 -9.42 -11.46
C SER A 167 8.10 -7.99 -11.83
N ALA A 168 7.75 -7.03 -10.98
CA ALA A 168 8.27 -5.67 -11.05
C ALA A 168 9.79 -5.64 -10.78
N MET A 169 10.42 -4.50 -11.10
CA MET A 169 11.84 -4.28 -10.85
C MET A 169 12.14 -4.42 -9.35
N PRO A 170 13.29 -5.02 -8.99
CA PRO A 170 13.69 -5.17 -7.60
C PRO A 170 13.79 -3.80 -6.90
N ASN A 171 13.48 -3.79 -5.59
CA ASN A 171 13.68 -2.58 -4.79
C ASN A 171 15.17 -2.24 -4.69
N THR A 172 15.53 -1.02 -5.06
CA THR A 172 16.93 -0.53 -4.95
C THR A 172 17.28 -0.07 -3.55
N GLY A 173 16.30 0.18 -2.69
CA GLY A 173 16.52 0.79 -1.37
C GLY A 173 16.89 2.29 -1.42
N VAL A 174 17.13 2.84 -2.61
CA VAL A 174 17.55 4.23 -2.77
C VAL A 174 16.34 5.10 -3.11
N PRO A 175 16.03 6.13 -2.29
CA PRO A 175 14.98 7.10 -2.62
C PRO A 175 15.30 7.88 -3.90
N GLY A 176 14.28 8.30 -4.62
CA GLY A 176 14.46 9.15 -5.79
C GLY A 176 15.06 10.51 -5.41
N THR A 177 15.96 11.03 -6.25
CA THR A 177 16.56 12.35 -6.07
C THR A 177 15.56 13.47 -6.34
N ILE A 178 15.49 14.46 -5.44
CA ILE A 178 14.69 15.68 -5.57
C ILE A 178 15.61 16.87 -5.28
N ALA A 179 15.79 17.76 -6.24
CA ALA A 179 16.65 18.96 -6.13
C ALA A 179 18.03 18.67 -5.51
N GLY A 180 18.67 17.57 -5.91
CA GLY A 180 20.00 17.17 -5.42
C GLY A 180 20.00 16.30 -4.15
N HIS A 181 18.89 16.20 -3.43
CA HIS A 181 18.76 15.38 -2.22
C HIS A 181 18.11 14.03 -2.54
N ASN A 182 18.58 12.95 -1.93
CA ASN A 182 18.03 11.61 -2.10
C ASN A 182 17.81 10.88 -0.77
N ALA A 183 18.81 10.18 -0.23
CA ALA A 183 18.67 9.43 1.02
C ALA A 183 18.58 10.36 2.24
N ASP A 184 19.26 11.48 2.22
CA ASP A 184 19.35 12.48 3.28
C ASP A 184 18.00 13.16 3.60
N ARG A 185 17.06 13.21 2.64
CA ARG A 185 15.72 13.75 2.85
C ARG A 185 14.77 12.80 3.62
N VAL A 186 15.16 11.52 3.78
CA VAL A 186 14.36 10.51 4.48
C VAL A 186 14.92 10.33 5.88
N ILE A 187 14.08 10.55 6.88
CA ILE A 187 14.45 10.43 8.28
C ILE A 187 13.93 9.10 8.82
N HIS A 188 14.82 8.36 9.46
CA HIS A 188 14.52 7.09 10.11
C HIS A 188 14.62 7.25 11.63
N ALA A 189 13.83 6.48 12.37
CA ALA A 189 13.88 6.46 13.81
C ALA A 189 15.27 5.98 14.29
N PRO A 190 15.98 6.73 15.13
CA PRO A 190 17.28 6.33 15.66
C PRO A 190 17.18 5.38 16.88
N ALA A 191 15.97 5.18 17.41
CA ALA A 191 15.70 4.32 18.57
C ALA A 191 14.24 3.83 18.55
N ASP A 192 13.96 2.82 19.37
CA ASP A 192 12.62 2.37 19.71
C ASP A 192 11.94 3.37 20.65
N GLY A 193 10.61 3.53 20.54
CA GLY A 193 9.83 4.38 21.45
C GLY A 193 8.51 4.86 20.85
N VAL A 194 7.93 5.88 21.45
CA VAL A 194 6.72 6.57 20.98
C VAL A 194 7.11 7.92 20.42
N LEU A 195 6.71 8.18 19.16
CA LEU A 195 7.00 9.44 18.50
C LEU A 195 5.99 10.52 18.88
N HIS A 196 6.48 11.68 19.24
CA HIS A 196 5.71 12.89 19.46
C HIS A 196 6.12 13.97 18.48
N GLN A 197 5.13 14.54 17.79
CA GLN A 197 5.35 15.58 16.79
C GLN A 197 5.60 16.93 17.46
N VAL A 198 6.66 17.64 17.04
CA VAL A 198 6.95 19.04 17.42
C VAL A 198 6.56 19.97 16.29
N ARG A 199 6.64 19.50 15.05
CA ARG A 199 6.27 20.22 13.82
C ARG A 199 5.23 19.43 13.05
N HIS A 200 4.52 20.13 12.16
CA HIS A 200 3.46 19.54 11.35
C HIS A 200 3.81 19.53 9.87
N ILE A 201 3.21 18.61 9.12
CA ILE A 201 3.35 18.55 7.67
C ILE A 201 2.89 19.90 7.06
N GLY A 202 3.70 20.40 6.13
CA GLY A 202 3.48 21.70 5.50
C GLY A 202 4.24 22.87 6.16
N GLU A 203 4.93 22.64 7.29
CA GLU A 203 5.81 23.63 7.87
C GLU A 203 7.20 23.61 7.21
N VAL A 204 7.81 24.77 7.07
CA VAL A 204 9.23 24.89 6.72
C VAL A 204 10.04 24.73 8.00
N VAL A 205 11.01 23.84 7.96
CA VAL A 205 11.92 23.55 9.07
C VAL A 205 13.35 23.95 8.67
N GLU A 206 14.06 24.55 9.58
CA GLU A 206 15.48 24.89 9.37
C GLU A 206 16.37 23.68 9.64
N LYS A 207 17.56 23.67 9.04
CA LYS A 207 18.57 22.68 9.37
C LYS A 207 18.80 22.61 10.88
N ASP A 208 18.91 21.39 11.41
CA ASP A 208 19.07 21.06 12.83
C ASP A 208 17.86 21.44 13.71
N GLY A 209 16.79 22.02 13.15
CA GLY A 209 15.53 22.27 13.84
C GLY A 209 14.85 20.97 14.26
N VAL A 210 14.27 20.95 15.47
CA VAL A 210 13.54 19.78 16.00
C VAL A 210 12.21 19.63 15.29
N ILE A 211 11.92 18.42 14.80
CA ILE A 211 10.66 18.08 14.10
C ILE A 211 9.78 17.13 14.90
N ALA A 212 10.40 16.27 15.71
CA ALA A 212 9.71 15.31 16.57
C ALA A 212 10.63 14.87 17.71
N GLU A 213 10.08 14.13 18.66
CA GLU A 213 10.79 13.44 19.72
C GLU A 213 10.37 11.98 19.77
N ILE A 214 11.29 11.07 20.10
CA ILE A 214 10.98 9.67 20.41
C ILE A 214 11.25 9.44 21.89
N VAL A 215 10.18 9.14 22.63
CA VAL A 215 10.22 8.88 24.06
C VAL A 215 10.15 7.37 24.29
N PRO A 216 11.00 6.78 25.19
CA PRO A 216 10.87 5.38 25.56
C PRO A 216 9.45 5.03 26.05
N GLU A 217 8.95 3.82 25.75
CA GLU A 217 7.56 3.43 26.05
C GLU A 217 7.19 3.58 27.54
N GLU A 218 8.13 3.38 28.44
CA GLU A 218 7.96 3.53 29.88
C GLU A 218 7.61 4.96 30.33
N TYR A 219 7.94 5.96 29.50
CA TYR A 219 7.67 7.38 29.76
C TYR A 219 6.57 7.96 28.84
N ALA A 220 5.98 7.16 27.97
CA ALA A 220 5.01 7.63 26.97
C ALA A 220 3.70 8.15 27.56
N GLY A 221 3.40 7.87 28.83
CA GLY A 221 2.21 8.33 29.56
C GLY A 221 2.41 9.58 30.44
N ALA A 222 3.60 10.19 30.47
CA ALA A 222 3.83 11.42 31.20
C ALA A 222 3.09 12.60 30.57
N GLU A 223 2.44 13.43 31.40
CA GLU A 223 1.49 14.46 30.94
C GLU A 223 2.15 15.52 30.05
N GLN A 224 1.33 16.08 29.15
CA GLN A 224 1.72 17.07 28.14
C GLN A 224 2.24 18.40 28.71
N GLU A 225 2.04 18.69 30.02
CA GLU A 225 2.41 19.97 30.64
C GLU A 225 3.91 20.24 30.62
N ASP A 226 4.74 19.19 30.68
CA ASP A 226 6.21 19.33 30.65
C ASP A 226 6.76 19.56 29.21
N ARG A 227 5.91 19.50 28.20
CA ARG A 227 6.31 19.61 26.77
C ARG A 227 6.37 21.05 26.25
N ALA A 228 5.73 21.99 26.91
CA ALA A 228 5.70 23.40 26.50
C ALA A 228 7.10 24.09 26.57
N GLU A 229 8.06 23.52 27.29
CA GLU A 229 9.42 24.03 27.40
C GLU A 229 10.31 23.73 26.18
N PHE A 230 9.86 22.90 25.25
CA PHE A 230 10.60 22.56 24.02
C PHE A 230 10.98 23.77 23.16
N CYS A 231 10.14 24.80 23.12
CA CYS A 231 10.38 26.00 22.33
C CYS A 231 11.44 26.93 22.94
N SER A 232 11.83 26.72 24.20
CA SER A 232 12.74 27.61 24.95
C SER A 232 14.21 27.13 25.03
N GLY A 233 14.53 25.95 24.50
CA GLY A 233 15.91 25.43 24.42
C GLY A 233 16.44 24.73 25.70
N ALA A 234 15.66 24.63 26.77
CA ALA A 234 16.02 23.91 27.99
C ALA A 234 15.31 22.54 28.07
N TYR A 235 15.69 21.60 27.16
CA TYR A 235 15.16 20.25 27.20
C TYR A 235 15.82 19.41 28.30
N THR A 236 15.02 18.90 29.24
CA THR A 236 15.45 18.00 30.32
C THR A 236 14.87 16.58 30.18
N GLY A 237 14.23 16.25 29.04
CA GLY A 237 13.53 15.00 28.79
C GLY A 237 14.44 13.81 28.50
N THR A 238 13.90 12.62 28.66
CA THR A 238 14.56 11.32 28.41
C THR A 238 14.49 10.87 26.95
N GLY A 239 13.84 11.66 26.06
CA GLY A 239 13.59 11.30 24.67
C GLY A 239 14.74 11.66 23.72
N VAL A 240 14.71 11.06 22.53
CA VAL A 240 15.65 11.34 21.45
C VAL A 240 15.01 12.35 20.48
N LEU A 241 15.66 13.53 20.33
CA LEU A 241 15.20 14.58 19.43
C LEU A 241 15.49 14.24 17.98
N ILE A 242 14.47 14.32 17.15
CA ILE A 242 14.57 14.13 15.70
C ILE A 242 14.71 15.51 15.04
N ARG A 243 15.80 15.69 14.31
CA ARG A 243 16.16 16.97 13.69
C ARG A 243 16.11 16.93 12.18
N ALA A 244 15.80 18.07 11.57
CA ALA A 244 15.86 18.23 10.14
C ALA A 244 17.32 18.20 9.64
N PRO A 245 17.69 17.38 8.66
CA PRO A 245 19.06 17.28 8.16
C PRO A 245 19.47 18.49 7.29
N PHE A 246 18.49 19.23 6.78
CA PHE A 246 18.68 20.47 6.01
C PHE A 246 17.40 21.32 6.09
N THR A 247 17.48 22.59 5.70
CA THR A 247 16.33 23.49 5.61
C THR A 247 15.41 23.07 4.47
N GLY A 248 14.13 22.81 4.77
CA GLY A 248 13.17 22.34 3.78
C GLY A 248 11.75 22.27 4.32
N LEU A 249 10.86 21.79 3.49
CA LEU A 249 9.45 21.58 3.80
C LEU A 249 9.26 20.19 4.46
N LEU A 250 8.69 20.13 5.64
CA LEU A 250 8.27 18.87 6.27
C LEU A 250 7.08 18.32 5.48
N ARG A 251 7.37 17.40 4.57
CA ARG A 251 6.39 16.84 3.63
C ARG A 251 5.70 15.60 4.16
N GLY A 252 6.35 14.89 5.05
CA GLY A 252 5.83 13.67 5.66
C GLY A 252 6.31 13.51 7.09
N LEU A 253 5.42 13.10 7.97
CA LEU A 253 5.69 12.75 9.36
C LEU A 253 4.69 11.68 9.80
N ILE A 254 5.18 10.61 10.43
CA ILE A 254 4.35 9.52 10.91
C ILE A 254 3.38 10.01 11.97
N HIS A 255 2.25 9.31 12.13
CA HIS A 255 1.18 9.67 13.07
C HIS A 255 1.67 9.95 14.49
N GLU A 256 1.08 10.96 15.15
CA GLU A 256 1.34 11.29 16.57
C GLU A 256 1.08 10.07 17.46
N GLY A 257 1.97 9.81 18.41
CA GLY A 257 1.86 8.67 19.30
C GLY A 257 2.17 7.30 18.67
N TYR A 258 2.73 7.28 17.43
CA TYR A 258 3.11 6.03 16.79
C TYR A 258 4.28 5.36 17.52
N ARG A 259 4.15 4.06 17.82
CA ARG A 259 5.25 3.25 18.37
C ARG A 259 6.22 2.90 17.26
N VAL A 260 7.36 3.58 17.24
CA VAL A 260 8.41 3.38 16.25
C VAL A 260 9.41 2.31 16.68
N LYS A 261 10.00 1.64 15.69
CA LYS A 261 11.18 0.80 15.85
C LYS A 261 12.38 1.47 15.19
N GLU A 262 13.57 1.28 15.75
CA GLU A 262 14.82 1.74 15.14
C GLU A 262 14.88 1.36 13.65
N GLY A 263 15.29 2.31 12.82
CA GLY A 263 15.35 2.15 11.37
C GLY A 263 14.02 2.32 10.62
N LEU A 264 12.88 2.47 11.33
CA LEU A 264 11.61 2.78 10.66
C LEU A 264 11.68 4.17 10.04
N LYS A 265 11.23 4.30 8.78
CA LYS A 265 11.06 5.62 8.16
C LYS A 265 9.94 6.39 8.86
N ILE A 266 10.27 7.57 9.41
CA ILE A 266 9.34 8.36 10.22
C ILE A 266 9.01 9.72 9.60
N ALA A 267 9.89 10.28 8.75
CA ALA A 267 9.64 11.58 8.14
C ALA A 267 10.29 11.70 6.74
N ASP A 268 9.87 12.73 6.02
CA ASP A 268 10.38 13.08 4.69
C ASP A 268 10.40 14.62 4.54
N ILE A 269 11.57 15.18 4.20
CA ILE A 269 11.74 16.61 3.97
C ILE A 269 11.95 16.87 2.48
N ASP A 270 11.23 17.84 1.93
CA ASP A 270 11.37 18.30 0.55
C ASP A 270 12.18 19.60 0.53
N PRO A 271 13.29 19.67 -0.19
CA PRO A 271 14.09 20.91 -0.26
C PRO A 271 13.37 22.06 -0.96
N ARG A 272 12.27 21.79 -1.68
CA ARG A 272 11.46 22.79 -2.39
C ARG A 272 10.40 23.36 -1.47
N VAL A 273 10.73 24.42 -0.75
CA VAL A 273 9.85 25.04 0.25
C VAL A 273 8.60 25.68 -0.37
N GLU A 274 8.67 26.06 -1.63
CA GLU A 274 7.55 26.61 -2.42
C GLU A 274 6.46 25.58 -2.71
N GLU A 275 6.77 24.27 -2.58
CA GLU A 275 5.85 23.16 -2.90
C GLU A 275 4.92 22.78 -1.73
N ARG A 276 4.64 23.74 -0.81
CA ARG A 276 3.86 23.50 0.41
C ARG A 276 2.49 22.87 0.11
N GLU A 277 1.77 23.37 -0.88
CA GLU A 277 0.46 22.86 -1.26
C GLU A 277 0.49 21.39 -1.70
N ASN A 278 1.61 20.93 -2.25
CA ASN A 278 1.78 19.53 -2.67
C ASN A 278 1.91 18.56 -1.51
N SER A 279 2.14 19.06 -0.29
CA SER A 279 2.09 18.22 0.93
C SER A 279 0.68 17.71 1.24
N PHE A 280 -0.34 18.41 0.71
CA PHE A 280 -1.76 18.13 0.93
C PHE A 280 -2.44 17.56 -0.32
N ARG A 281 -1.67 17.20 -1.35
CA ARG A 281 -2.20 16.69 -2.62
C ARG A 281 -1.67 15.29 -2.90
N ILE A 282 -2.52 14.47 -3.53
CA ILE A 282 -2.15 13.16 -4.07
C ILE A 282 -1.01 13.35 -5.06
N SER A 283 0.08 12.60 -4.90
CA SER A 283 1.28 12.75 -5.73
C SER A 283 1.07 12.31 -7.18
N ASP A 284 1.92 12.82 -8.07
CA ASP A 284 2.06 12.38 -9.46
C ASP A 284 2.20 10.86 -9.57
N LYS A 285 3.04 10.27 -8.73
CA LYS A 285 3.24 8.82 -8.67
C LYS A 285 1.96 8.08 -8.30
N SER A 286 1.25 8.54 -7.26
CA SER A 286 0.01 7.89 -6.80
C SER A 286 -1.09 7.97 -7.86
N ARG A 287 -1.23 9.13 -8.54
CA ARG A 287 -2.16 9.28 -9.67
C ARG A 287 -1.82 8.40 -10.85
N SER A 288 -0.54 8.34 -11.23
CA SER A 288 -0.06 7.48 -12.31
C SER A 288 -0.37 6.00 -12.04
N LEU A 289 -0.13 5.55 -10.80
CA LEU A 289 -0.45 4.18 -10.37
C LEU A 289 -1.96 3.95 -10.30
N GLY A 290 -2.75 4.94 -9.90
CA GLY A 290 -4.21 4.88 -9.93
C GLY A 290 -4.74 4.65 -11.35
N GLY A 291 -4.24 5.40 -12.33
CA GLY A 291 -4.57 5.20 -13.75
C GLY A 291 -4.18 3.82 -14.27
N ALA A 292 -3.00 3.32 -13.88
CA ALA A 292 -2.53 1.98 -14.28
C ALA A 292 -3.40 0.86 -13.68
N VAL A 293 -3.79 0.98 -12.40
CA VAL A 293 -4.69 0.00 -11.75
C VAL A 293 -6.07 0.02 -12.40
N LEU A 294 -6.64 1.20 -12.64
CA LEU A 294 -7.92 1.33 -13.35
C LEU A 294 -7.85 0.67 -14.73
N LEU A 295 -6.79 0.93 -15.50
CA LEU A 295 -6.59 0.30 -16.80
C LEU A 295 -6.50 -1.22 -16.68
N ALA A 296 -5.77 -1.76 -15.69
CA ALA A 296 -5.65 -3.20 -15.48
C ALA A 296 -7.01 -3.86 -15.17
N VAL A 297 -7.84 -3.23 -14.33
CA VAL A 297 -9.21 -3.68 -14.04
C VAL A 297 -10.05 -3.68 -15.30
N MET A 298 -10.01 -2.61 -16.09
CA MET A 298 -10.75 -2.51 -17.36
C MET A 298 -10.27 -3.54 -18.40
N MET A 299 -8.95 -3.79 -18.48
CA MET A 299 -8.39 -4.82 -19.35
C MET A 299 -8.87 -6.22 -18.96
N HIS A 300 -8.96 -6.51 -17.66
CA HIS A 300 -9.52 -7.77 -17.19
C HIS A 300 -11.00 -7.90 -17.56
N GLN A 301 -11.82 -6.89 -17.31
CA GLN A 301 -13.24 -6.88 -17.67
C GLN A 301 -13.47 -7.04 -19.18
N ALA A 302 -12.56 -6.49 -20.00
CA ALA A 302 -12.58 -6.65 -21.47
C ALA A 302 -11.99 -7.99 -21.95
N GLY A 303 -11.64 -8.92 -21.05
CA GLY A 303 -11.05 -10.22 -21.39
C GLY A 303 -9.62 -10.17 -21.94
N ARG A 304 -8.93 -9.00 -21.82
CA ARG A 304 -7.54 -8.82 -22.29
C ARG A 304 -6.51 -9.33 -21.30
N ILE A 305 -6.83 -9.37 -20.01
CA ILE A 305 -6.08 -10.08 -18.97
C ILE A 305 -6.93 -11.27 -18.56
N GLN A 306 -6.48 -12.47 -18.91
CA GLN A 306 -7.16 -13.72 -18.58
C GLN A 306 -6.36 -14.46 -17.51
N ARG A 307 -7.07 -15.04 -16.55
CA ARG A 307 -6.48 -15.94 -15.56
C ARG A 307 -6.00 -17.21 -16.27
N ARG A 308 -4.69 -17.33 -16.47
CA ARG A 308 -4.13 -18.57 -17.01
C ARG A 308 -4.20 -19.65 -15.94
N GLN A 309 -4.75 -20.83 -16.27
CA GLN A 309 -4.57 -22.01 -15.42
C GLN A 309 -3.09 -22.39 -15.44
N VAL A 310 -2.45 -22.30 -14.29
CA VAL A 310 -1.07 -22.76 -14.14
C VAL A 310 -1.14 -24.29 -14.04
N THR A 311 -0.77 -25.00 -15.09
CA THR A 311 -0.62 -26.46 -15.04
C THR A 311 0.51 -26.77 -14.05
N ILE A 312 0.26 -27.70 -13.11
CA ILE A 312 1.19 -28.07 -12.01
C ILE A 312 2.60 -28.39 -12.52
N THR A 313 2.74 -28.97 -13.69
CA THR A 313 4.01 -29.22 -14.38
C THR A 313 4.89 -27.98 -14.59
N ARG A 314 4.30 -26.79 -14.79
CA ARG A 314 5.08 -25.52 -14.93
C ARG A 314 5.52 -24.94 -13.59
N LEU A 315 4.84 -25.29 -12.50
CA LEU A 315 5.23 -24.87 -11.14
C LEU A 315 6.45 -25.67 -10.66
N GLU A 316 6.48 -26.97 -10.91
CA GLU A 316 7.61 -27.84 -10.57
C GLU A 316 8.88 -27.43 -11.33
N ASP A 317 8.80 -27.14 -12.62
CA ASP A 317 9.92 -26.65 -13.41
C ASP A 317 10.45 -25.28 -12.94
N ARG A 318 9.59 -24.39 -12.45
CA ARG A 318 10.01 -23.09 -11.92
C ARG A 318 10.64 -23.18 -10.52
N VAL A 319 10.14 -24.05 -9.68
CA VAL A 319 10.71 -24.33 -8.35
C VAL A 319 12.07 -25.00 -8.49
N LEU A 320 12.21 -25.95 -9.41
CA LEU A 320 13.48 -26.60 -9.71
C LEU A 320 14.53 -25.62 -10.26
N ARG A 321 14.17 -24.72 -11.14
CA ARG A 321 15.07 -23.66 -11.64
C ARG A 321 15.47 -22.63 -10.58
N LYS A 322 14.59 -22.30 -9.64
CA LYS A 322 14.91 -21.42 -8.50
C LYS A 322 15.88 -22.07 -7.51
N ASN A 323 15.84 -23.38 -7.40
CA ASN A 323 16.68 -24.15 -6.48
C ASN A 323 18.02 -24.65 -7.10
N GLY A 324 18.34 -24.19 -8.33
CA GLY A 324 19.63 -24.47 -8.96
C GLY A 324 19.85 -25.92 -9.40
N VAL A 325 18.79 -26.73 -9.50
CA VAL A 325 18.88 -28.11 -9.98
C VAL A 325 18.69 -28.11 -11.50
N ASN A 326 19.81 -28.09 -12.22
CA ASN A 326 19.83 -28.37 -13.66
C ASN A 326 19.75 -29.88 -13.88
N ASN A 327 18.58 -30.39 -14.21
CA ASN A 327 18.46 -31.77 -14.72
C ASN A 327 18.78 -31.75 -16.23
N THR A 328 20.05 -31.86 -16.56
CA THR A 328 20.50 -32.36 -17.86
C THR A 328 20.80 -33.83 -17.74
N GLU A 329 19.78 -34.66 -17.79
CA GLU A 329 19.91 -36.07 -18.16
C GLU A 329 19.10 -36.28 -19.45
N GLU A 330 19.82 -36.26 -20.57
CA GLU A 330 19.39 -36.89 -21.82
C GLU A 330 19.12 -38.36 -21.55
N LYS A 331 17.89 -38.79 -21.62
CA LYS A 331 17.56 -40.18 -21.79
C LYS A 331 17.51 -40.52 -23.29
N ASP A 332 18.62 -40.99 -23.75
CA ASP A 332 18.73 -41.86 -24.91
C ASP A 332 17.88 -43.13 -24.67
N THR A 333 16.78 -43.26 -25.39
CA THR A 333 16.05 -44.54 -25.42
C THR A 333 15.87 -44.98 -26.86
N GLY A 334 16.69 -45.98 -27.15
CA GLY A 334 16.73 -46.71 -28.39
C GLY A 334 15.38 -47.23 -28.86
N ARG A 335 15.28 -47.24 -30.15
CA ARG A 335 14.34 -47.97 -30.98
C ARG A 335 14.18 -49.41 -30.52
N PHE A 336 12.96 -49.83 -30.32
CA PHE A 336 12.57 -51.24 -30.53
C PHE A 336 11.33 -51.28 -31.44
N LEU A 337 11.60 -51.76 -32.65
CA LEU A 337 10.60 -52.33 -33.57
C LEU A 337 10.09 -53.64 -32.95
N CYS A 338 8.80 -53.85 -32.91
CA CYS A 338 8.24 -55.21 -32.97
C CYS A 338 7.03 -55.22 -33.89
N GLN A 339 7.20 -55.98 -34.94
CA GLN A 339 6.18 -56.37 -35.92
C GLN A 339 5.41 -57.60 -35.39
N LYS A 340 4.14 -57.72 -35.91
CA LYS A 340 3.34 -58.96 -36.16
C LYS A 340 2.60 -59.55 -34.95
N THR A 341 1.41 -59.95 -35.07
CA THR A 341 0.46 -60.60 -35.97
C THR A 341 -0.69 -61.14 -35.11
N MET A 342 -1.82 -60.99 -35.42
CA MET A 342 -3.05 -61.70 -35.78
C MET A 342 -4.30 -60.95 -35.37
#